data_a6ed11afa00f9443fc010bdec1c9eae4
#
_entry.id   a6ed11afa00f9443fc010bdec1c9eae4
#
_cell.length_a   1.000
_cell.length_b   1.000
_cell.length_c   1.000
_cell.angle_alpha   90.00
_cell.angle_beta   90.00
_cell.angle_gamma   90.00
#
_symmetry.space_group_name_H-M   'P 1'
#
loop_
_entity.id
_entity.type
_entity.pdbx_description
1 polymer ?
#
loop_
_entity_poly.entity_id
_entity_poly.type
_entity_poly.pdbx_seq_one_letter_code
_entity_poly.pdbx_strand_id
1 'polypeptide(L)'
;MFRQRVFAHICGFEDLADHNVITEDEGFLSALGVNDAAGNSTLCRFENSITRHDLDRLNCCFLDALLRANRKHRIFPRAGAKKTPVLTTTGMAHRTIGELVNYKAKSWKQERRLIARRQHDARTNQMDLRLIQTNIKHVKKGEDGWYGKYSEYGVAKLYEDLYCGRAADCELNTAEFKTDCFGGRASSTRFCTNGYRMILGMVTLLVLKLARHYLFGVVKENSKKAVRVSIARLRASVILVTAKWGSTINTVRLTLPSVMPGARELGALFKIPIL
;
A
#
# COMPACT_ATOMS: atom_id res chain seq x y z
N MET A 1 21.72 6.62 8.12
CA MET A 1 20.57 6.74 9.03
C MET A 1 19.20 6.60 8.33
N PHE A 2 18.81 7.40 7.33
CA PHE A 2 17.50 7.22 6.65
C PHE A 2 17.35 5.82 6.03
N ARG A 3 18.31 5.38 5.22
CA ARG A 3 18.31 4.04 4.61
C ARG A 3 18.23 2.92 5.65
N GLN A 4 18.97 3.05 6.75
CA GLN A 4 18.96 2.10 7.88
C GLN A 4 17.54 1.97 8.47
N ARG A 5 16.84 3.10 8.71
CA ARG A 5 15.45 3.09 9.20
C ARG A 5 14.48 2.46 8.21
N VAL A 6 14.65 2.73 6.90
CA VAL A 6 13.82 2.08 5.85
C VAL A 6 14.02 0.56 5.88
N PHE A 7 15.24 0.08 5.96
CA PHE A 7 15.53 -1.36 6.00
C PHE A 7 14.97 -2.02 7.28
N ALA A 8 15.11 -1.37 8.42
CA ALA A 8 14.52 -1.86 9.67
C ALA A 8 12.99 -1.98 9.55
N HIS A 9 12.31 -0.96 9.01
CA HIS A 9 10.86 -1.01 8.76
C HIS A 9 10.47 -2.08 7.76
N ILE A 10 11.27 -2.34 6.72
CA ILE A 10 11.05 -3.44 5.77
C ILE A 10 11.08 -4.77 6.51
N CYS A 11 12.03 -4.96 7.42
CA CYS A 11 12.12 -6.14 8.26
C CYS A 11 11.04 -6.22 9.37
N GLY A 12 10.29 -5.16 9.59
CA GLY A 12 9.23 -5.13 10.61
C GLY A 12 9.66 -4.56 11.96
N PHE A 13 10.87 -4.02 12.05
CA PHE A 13 11.40 -3.35 13.24
C PHE A 13 11.03 -1.87 13.21
N GLU A 14 10.16 -1.49 14.10
CA GLU A 14 9.58 -0.15 14.13
C GLU A 14 10.29 0.77 15.12
N ASP A 15 10.67 0.23 16.28
CA ASP A 15 11.24 1.00 17.36
C ASP A 15 12.74 1.29 17.15
N LEU A 16 13.16 2.44 17.68
CA LEU A 16 14.59 2.79 17.67
C LEU A 16 15.40 1.84 18.54
N ALA A 17 14.79 1.29 19.59
CA ALA A 17 15.45 0.33 20.48
C ALA A 17 15.89 -0.95 19.75
N ASP A 18 15.13 -1.38 18.75
CA ASP A 18 15.45 -2.57 17.95
C ASP A 18 16.79 -2.44 17.24
N HIS A 19 17.24 -1.21 16.95
CA HIS A 19 18.51 -0.96 16.28
C HIS A 19 19.73 -1.39 17.10
N ASN A 20 19.61 -1.50 18.42
CA ASN A 20 20.71 -2.01 19.24
C ASN A 20 20.97 -3.52 19.02
N VAL A 21 19.97 -4.23 18.51
CA VAL A 21 20.05 -5.67 18.21
C VAL A 21 20.30 -5.91 16.73
N ILE A 22 19.52 -5.28 15.84
CA ILE A 22 19.63 -5.54 14.40
C ILE A 22 20.96 -5.03 13.78
N THR A 23 21.66 -4.12 14.45
CA THR A 23 23.00 -3.67 14.02
C THR A 23 24.10 -4.70 14.28
N GLU A 24 23.79 -5.75 15.03
CA GLU A 24 24.69 -6.90 15.20
C GLU A 24 24.54 -7.96 14.07
N ASP A 25 23.50 -7.85 13.25
CA ASP A 25 23.23 -8.78 12.15
C ASP A 25 24.08 -8.43 10.92
N GLU A 26 25.01 -9.33 10.56
CA GLU A 26 25.91 -9.16 9.41
C GLU A 26 25.14 -9.04 8.07
N GLY A 27 24.03 -9.75 7.93
CA GLY A 27 23.17 -9.68 6.76
C GLY A 27 22.52 -8.30 6.62
N PHE A 28 22.08 -7.72 7.74
CA PHE A 28 21.53 -6.37 7.79
C PHE A 28 22.59 -5.32 7.43
N LEU A 29 23.79 -5.40 8.02
CA LEU A 29 24.90 -4.50 7.73
C LEU A 29 25.35 -4.59 6.27
N SER A 30 25.44 -5.80 5.74
CA SER A 30 25.78 -6.04 4.34
C SER A 30 24.72 -5.47 3.39
N ALA A 31 23.43 -5.65 3.67
CA ALA A 31 22.34 -5.05 2.89
C ALA A 31 22.40 -3.52 2.92
N LEU A 32 22.83 -2.94 4.02
CA LEU A 32 23.11 -1.50 4.13
C LEU A 32 24.38 -1.07 3.38
N GLY A 33 25.30 -1.99 3.07
CA GLY A 33 26.61 -1.70 2.50
C GLY A 33 27.49 -0.91 3.46
N VAL A 34 27.49 -1.27 4.74
CA VAL A 34 28.28 -0.63 5.80
C VAL A 34 28.83 -1.70 6.73
N ASN A 35 29.95 -1.38 7.39
CA ASN A 35 30.54 -2.28 8.39
C ASN A 35 29.97 -2.04 9.80
N ASP A 36 29.38 -0.86 10.02
CA ASP A 36 28.75 -0.48 11.28
C ASP A 36 27.53 0.41 11.01
N ALA A 37 26.58 0.41 11.90
CA ALA A 37 25.34 1.15 11.77
C ALA A 37 25.01 1.94 13.05
N ALA A 38 24.21 2.99 12.88
CA ALA A 38 23.88 3.89 13.98
C ALA A 38 23.01 3.20 15.03
N GLY A 39 23.41 3.27 16.28
CA GLY A 39 22.59 2.81 17.41
C GLY A 39 21.43 3.76 17.72
N ASN A 40 20.56 3.31 18.63
CA ASN A 40 19.31 3.97 19.03
C ASN A 40 19.49 5.48 19.32
N SER A 41 20.43 5.84 20.18
CA SER A 41 20.64 7.24 20.61
C SER A 41 21.02 8.16 19.45
N THR A 42 21.81 7.67 18.51
CA THR A 42 22.21 8.41 17.31
C THR A 42 21.03 8.60 16.36
N LEU A 43 20.22 7.55 16.16
CA LEU A 43 19.02 7.62 15.35
C LEU A 43 17.96 8.55 15.97
N CYS A 44 17.82 8.52 17.29
CA CYS A 44 16.92 9.43 18.01
C CYS A 44 17.31 10.89 17.80
N ARG A 45 18.61 11.22 17.94
CA ARG A 45 19.12 12.57 17.65
C ARG A 45 18.88 12.97 16.19
N PHE A 46 19.11 12.05 15.26
CA PHE A 46 18.88 12.28 13.84
C PHE A 46 17.40 12.56 13.55
N GLU A 47 16.46 11.74 14.04
CA GLU A 47 15.02 11.97 13.84
C GLU A 47 14.57 13.32 14.43
N ASN A 48 15.15 13.72 15.57
CA ASN A 48 14.84 14.99 16.23
C ASN A 48 15.54 16.20 15.58
N SER A 49 16.55 16.02 14.76
CA SER A 49 17.21 17.10 14.02
C SER A 49 16.50 17.47 12.72
N ILE A 50 15.52 16.67 12.27
CA ILE A 50 14.78 16.92 11.03
C ILE A 50 14.03 18.26 11.10
N THR A 51 14.27 19.09 10.11
CA THR A 51 13.64 20.40 9.94
C THR A 51 12.45 20.30 8.98
N ARG A 52 11.65 21.37 8.89
CA ARG A 52 10.57 21.46 7.91
C ARG A 52 11.11 21.42 6.46
N HIS A 53 12.22 22.07 6.22
CA HIS A 53 12.89 22.04 4.92
C HIS A 53 13.31 20.63 4.51
N ASP A 54 13.84 19.84 5.45
CA ASP A 54 14.18 18.44 5.18
C ASP A 54 12.95 17.60 4.85
N LEU A 55 11.83 17.82 5.54
CA LEU A 55 10.57 17.15 5.22
C LEU A 55 10.08 17.47 3.81
N ASP A 56 10.13 18.74 3.41
CA ASP A 56 9.69 19.16 2.08
C ASP A 56 10.57 18.50 1.01
N ARG A 57 11.88 18.47 1.19
CA ARG A 57 12.81 17.76 0.30
C ARG A 57 12.57 16.27 0.23
N LEU A 58 12.40 15.61 1.37
CA LEU A 58 12.10 14.18 1.44
C LEU A 58 10.76 13.85 0.75
N ASN A 59 9.75 14.67 0.96
CA ASN A 59 8.45 14.51 0.31
C ASN A 59 8.54 14.65 -1.22
N CYS A 60 9.27 15.65 -1.72
CA CYS A 60 9.52 15.81 -3.15
C CYS A 60 10.25 14.59 -3.74
N CYS A 61 11.31 14.11 -3.09
CA CYS A 61 12.05 12.92 -3.52
C CYS A 61 11.15 11.67 -3.52
N PHE A 62 10.32 11.51 -2.48
CA PHE A 62 9.37 10.40 -2.39
C PHE A 62 8.33 10.45 -3.51
N LEU A 63 7.73 11.62 -3.77
CA LEU A 63 6.73 11.77 -4.84
C LEU A 63 7.34 11.47 -6.21
N ASP A 64 8.55 11.91 -6.48
CA ASP A 64 9.25 11.60 -7.73
C ASP A 64 9.53 10.10 -7.86
N ALA A 65 10.04 9.46 -6.81
CA ALA A 65 10.25 8.02 -6.78
C ALA A 65 8.94 7.24 -6.98
N LEU A 66 7.85 7.67 -6.33
CA LEU A 66 6.52 7.09 -6.46
C LEU A 66 5.99 7.19 -7.90
N LEU A 67 6.11 8.37 -8.51
CA LEU A 67 5.66 8.60 -9.88
C LEU A 67 6.46 7.75 -10.88
N ARG A 68 7.78 7.68 -10.73
CA ARG A 68 8.66 6.83 -11.57
C ARG A 68 8.30 5.35 -11.41
N ALA A 69 8.17 4.87 -10.17
CA ALA A 69 7.82 3.49 -9.90
C ALA A 69 6.43 3.14 -10.47
N ASN A 70 5.45 4.03 -10.30
CA ASN A 70 4.11 3.79 -10.81
C ASN A 70 4.01 3.86 -12.34
N ARG A 71 4.77 4.74 -13.01
CA ARG A 71 4.87 4.77 -14.48
C ARG A 71 5.42 3.46 -15.03
N LYS A 72 6.47 2.93 -14.41
CA LYS A 72 7.16 1.73 -14.88
C LYS A 72 6.41 0.45 -14.52
N HIS A 73 5.91 0.34 -13.28
CA HIS A 73 5.43 -0.93 -12.72
C HIS A 73 3.93 -0.96 -12.45
N ARG A 74 3.21 0.18 -12.57
CA ARG A 74 1.77 0.30 -12.28
C ARG A 74 1.39 -0.28 -10.92
N ILE A 75 2.20 -0.01 -9.89
CA ILE A 75 2.09 -0.57 -8.54
C ILE A 75 0.81 -0.09 -7.85
N PHE A 76 0.42 1.15 -8.13
CA PHE A 76 -0.85 1.71 -7.68
C PHE A 76 -1.79 1.78 -8.87
N PRO A 77 -2.94 1.11 -8.80
CA PRO A 77 -3.91 1.15 -9.87
C PRO A 77 -4.38 2.59 -10.11
N ARG A 78 -4.62 2.93 -11.36
CA ARG A 78 -5.27 4.19 -11.69
C ARG A 78 -6.72 4.10 -11.24
N ALA A 79 -7.23 5.14 -10.59
CA ALA A 79 -8.65 5.27 -10.33
C ALA A 79 -9.40 5.04 -11.66
N GLY A 80 -10.27 4.04 -11.70
CA GLY A 80 -11.00 3.63 -12.91
C GLY A 80 -10.35 2.54 -13.77
N ALA A 81 -9.20 1.97 -13.40
CA ALA A 81 -8.57 0.89 -14.13
C ALA A 81 -8.99 -0.48 -13.60
N LYS A 82 -9.82 -1.15 -14.38
CA LYS A 82 -10.30 -2.53 -14.30
C LYS A 82 -11.39 -2.82 -13.26
N LYS A 83 -12.53 -3.26 -13.79
CA LYS A 83 -13.58 -4.00 -13.08
C LYS A 83 -12.92 -5.14 -12.29
N THR A 84 -12.79 -4.97 -11.00
CA THR A 84 -12.78 -6.14 -10.13
C THR A 84 -14.17 -6.71 -10.24
N PRO A 85 -14.35 -7.99 -10.62
CA PRO A 85 -15.67 -8.59 -10.57
C PRO A 85 -16.14 -8.43 -9.12
N VAL A 86 -17.19 -7.67 -8.92
CA VAL A 86 -17.93 -7.72 -7.67
C VAL A 86 -18.32 -9.18 -7.57
N LEU A 87 -17.80 -9.90 -6.59
CA LEU A 87 -18.34 -11.16 -6.19
C LEU A 87 -19.78 -10.86 -5.77
N THR A 88 -20.68 -10.94 -6.73
CA THR A 88 -22.08 -11.17 -6.47
C THR A 88 -22.11 -12.52 -5.77
N THR A 89 -22.11 -12.47 -4.43
CA THR A 89 -22.53 -13.63 -3.66
C THR A 89 -23.86 -14.01 -4.22
N THR A 90 -23.84 -15.13 -4.87
CA THR A 90 -24.92 -15.82 -5.51
C THR A 90 -26.28 -15.54 -4.83
N GLY A 91 -27.14 -14.87 -5.53
CA GLY A 91 -28.53 -15.28 -5.63
C GLY A 91 -29.53 -14.64 -4.72
N MET A 92 -29.22 -13.85 -3.68
CA MET A 92 -30.27 -13.41 -2.75
C MET A 92 -30.20 -11.97 -2.24
N ALA A 93 -29.37 -11.13 -2.78
CA ALA A 93 -29.31 -9.72 -2.39
C ALA A 93 -29.84 -8.83 -3.51
N HIS A 94 -30.98 -8.21 -3.30
CA HIS A 94 -31.47 -7.17 -4.21
C HIS A 94 -30.74 -5.86 -3.93
N ARG A 95 -29.98 -5.39 -4.92
CA ARG A 95 -29.27 -4.12 -4.86
C ARG A 95 -29.95 -3.12 -5.81
N THR A 96 -30.34 -1.98 -5.27
CA THR A 96 -30.84 -0.85 -6.04
C THR A 96 -29.93 0.35 -5.81
N ILE A 97 -29.53 1.01 -6.88
CA ILE A 97 -28.74 2.25 -6.82
C ILE A 97 -29.56 3.34 -7.45
N GLY A 98 -29.77 4.42 -6.69
CA GLY A 98 -30.54 5.58 -7.10
C GLY A 98 -29.77 6.87 -6.89
N GLU A 99 -30.30 7.95 -7.39
CA GLU A 99 -29.75 9.29 -7.31
C GLU A 99 -30.75 10.24 -6.69
N LEU A 100 -30.30 11.11 -5.80
CA LEU A 100 -31.00 12.27 -5.30
C LEU A 100 -30.27 13.52 -5.80
N VAL A 101 -30.85 14.16 -6.81
CA VAL A 101 -30.31 15.41 -7.35
C VAL A 101 -30.85 16.55 -6.48
N ASN A 102 -29.99 17.53 -6.18
CA ASN A 102 -30.37 18.72 -5.42
C ASN A 102 -30.84 18.42 -3.98
N TYR A 103 -30.28 17.42 -3.33
CA TYR A 103 -30.58 17.18 -1.93
C TYR A 103 -29.88 18.20 -1.02
N LYS A 104 -30.66 18.77 -0.09
CA LYS A 104 -30.16 19.71 0.90
C LYS A 104 -30.57 19.27 2.31
N ALA A 105 -29.59 18.87 3.11
CA ALA A 105 -29.82 18.64 4.54
C ALA A 105 -30.02 19.99 5.27
N LYS A 106 -30.74 19.99 6.40
CA LYS A 106 -31.02 21.22 7.18
C LYS A 106 -29.75 22.01 7.55
N SER A 107 -28.65 21.31 7.81
CA SER A 107 -27.35 21.90 8.18
C SER A 107 -26.48 22.33 6.98
N TRP A 108 -26.87 22.03 5.76
CA TRP A 108 -26.07 22.31 4.58
C TRP A 108 -26.36 23.69 3.99
N LYS A 109 -25.30 24.41 3.65
CA LYS A 109 -25.43 25.71 2.97
C LYS A 109 -25.89 25.57 1.53
N GLN A 110 -25.53 24.47 0.84
CA GLN A 110 -25.80 24.25 -0.57
C GLN A 110 -26.40 22.87 -0.81
N GLU A 111 -27.18 22.78 -1.88
CA GLU A 111 -27.68 21.51 -2.40
C GLU A 111 -26.53 20.66 -2.94
N ARG A 112 -26.65 19.35 -2.81
CA ARG A 112 -25.63 18.41 -3.25
C ARG A 112 -26.26 17.20 -3.91
N ARG A 113 -25.49 16.58 -4.81
CA ARG A 113 -25.86 15.34 -5.44
C ARG A 113 -25.50 14.18 -4.51
N LEU A 114 -26.50 13.32 -4.23
CA LEU A 114 -26.30 12.10 -3.46
C LEU A 114 -26.56 10.88 -4.33
N ILE A 115 -25.75 9.84 -4.13
CA ILE A 115 -25.97 8.52 -4.65
C ILE A 115 -26.37 7.63 -3.48
N ALA A 116 -27.51 6.95 -3.60
CA ALA A 116 -28.04 6.05 -2.61
C ALA A 116 -27.91 4.60 -3.11
N ARG A 117 -27.26 3.74 -2.33
CA ARG A 117 -27.30 2.30 -2.54
C ARG A 117 -28.15 1.66 -1.45
N ARG A 118 -29.21 0.98 -1.85
CA ARG A 118 -30.03 0.14 -1.00
C ARG A 118 -29.73 -1.32 -1.32
N GLN A 119 -29.39 -2.11 -0.33
CA GLN A 119 -29.19 -3.54 -0.46
C GLN A 119 -30.00 -4.27 0.61
N HIS A 120 -30.80 -5.24 0.18
CA HIS A 120 -31.55 -6.11 1.08
C HIS A 120 -30.89 -7.48 1.08
N ASP A 121 -30.49 -7.98 2.25
CA ASP A 121 -30.04 -9.35 2.43
C ASP A 121 -31.21 -10.22 2.82
N ALA A 122 -31.62 -11.11 1.91
CA ALA A 122 -32.77 -11.97 2.12
C ALA A 122 -32.56 -13.01 3.24
N ARG A 123 -31.31 -13.34 3.59
CA ARG A 123 -31.02 -14.31 4.65
C ARG A 123 -31.17 -13.72 6.04
N THR A 124 -30.70 -12.48 6.21
CA THR A 124 -30.72 -11.79 7.51
C THR A 124 -31.90 -10.84 7.64
N ASN A 125 -32.66 -10.65 6.58
CA ASN A 125 -33.72 -9.65 6.44
C ASN A 125 -33.27 -8.23 6.81
N GLN A 126 -31.97 -7.96 6.68
CA GLN A 126 -31.38 -6.67 6.98
C GLN A 126 -31.32 -5.79 5.73
N MET A 127 -31.56 -4.50 5.92
CA MET A 127 -31.43 -3.50 4.88
C MET A 127 -30.20 -2.64 5.16
N ASP A 128 -29.25 -2.65 4.22
CA ASP A 128 -28.08 -1.76 4.22
C ASP A 128 -28.33 -0.59 3.27
N LEU A 129 -28.35 0.61 3.82
CA LEU A 129 -28.48 1.86 3.07
C LEU A 129 -27.17 2.63 3.17
N ARG A 130 -26.56 2.93 2.02
CA ARG A 130 -25.37 3.77 1.95
C ARG A 130 -25.64 5.01 1.10
N LEU A 131 -25.30 6.16 1.65
CA LEU A 131 -25.42 7.44 0.99
C LEU A 131 -24.02 7.99 0.70
N ILE A 132 -23.78 8.39 -0.54
CA ILE A 132 -22.53 8.97 -0.98
C ILE A 132 -22.81 10.35 -1.55
N GLN A 133 -22.11 11.33 -1.02
CA GLN A 133 -22.12 12.67 -1.57
C GLN A 133 -21.04 12.76 -2.66
N THR A 134 -21.39 13.38 -3.78
CA THR A 134 -20.44 13.66 -4.86
C THR A 134 -20.61 15.10 -5.37
N ASN A 135 -19.49 15.68 -5.78
CA ASN A 135 -19.44 16.95 -6.49
C ASN A 135 -19.37 16.75 -8.02
N ILE A 136 -19.34 15.51 -8.48
CA ILE A 136 -19.39 15.19 -9.90
C ILE A 136 -20.77 15.56 -10.39
N LYS A 137 -20.84 16.56 -11.26
CA LYS A 137 -22.11 17.03 -11.85
C LYS A 137 -22.67 15.96 -12.80
N HIS A 138 -23.99 15.96 -12.94
CA HIS A 138 -24.64 15.21 -14.00
C HIS A 138 -24.34 15.93 -15.32
N VAL A 139 -23.46 15.37 -16.14
CA VAL A 139 -23.09 15.94 -17.43
C VAL A 139 -23.96 15.31 -18.50
N LYS A 140 -24.62 16.11 -19.32
CA LYS A 140 -25.38 15.62 -20.45
C LYS A 140 -24.44 15.03 -21.51
N LYS A 141 -24.92 13.99 -22.20
CA LYS A 141 -24.17 13.32 -23.27
C LYS A 141 -23.72 14.37 -24.30
N GLY A 142 -22.39 14.53 -24.48
CA GLY A 142 -21.82 15.45 -25.47
C GLY A 142 -20.96 16.59 -24.92
N GLU A 143 -20.84 16.76 -23.60
CA GLU A 143 -19.88 17.69 -22.99
C GLU A 143 -18.53 17.01 -22.74
N ASP A 144 -17.52 17.48 -23.46
CA ASP A 144 -16.15 16.95 -23.33
C ASP A 144 -15.51 17.35 -22.01
N GLY A 145 -14.88 16.38 -21.35
CA GLY A 145 -14.10 16.62 -20.16
C GLY A 145 -13.91 15.38 -19.28
N TRP A 146 -13.05 15.50 -18.26
CA TRP A 146 -12.76 14.44 -17.31
C TRP A 146 -14.02 13.87 -16.63
N TYR A 147 -15.04 14.67 -16.49
CA TYR A 147 -16.35 14.31 -15.94
C TYR A 147 -17.27 13.59 -16.95
N GLY A 148 -17.09 13.77 -18.25
CA GLY A 148 -17.88 13.14 -19.31
C GLY A 148 -17.81 11.62 -19.28
N LYS A 149 -16.65 11.06 -18.92
CA LYS A 149 -16.46 9.62 -18.78
C LYS A 149 -17.38 8.96 -17.75
N TYR A 150 -17.82 9.70 -16.73
CA TYR A 150 -18.69 9.18 -15.67
C TYR A 150 -20.17 9.48 -15.91
N SER A 151 -20.50 10.42 -16.79
CA SER A 151 -21.89 10.67 -17.19
C SER A 151 -22.43 9.58 -18.13
N GLU A 152 -21.57 9.01 -19.00
CA GLU A 152 -21.94 7.92 -19.91
C GLU A 152 -22.37 6.64 -19.19
N TYR A 153 -21.95 6.46 -17.94
CA TYR A 153 -22.06 5.19 -17.24
C TYR A 153 -23.22 5.12 -16.24
N GLY A 154 -23.93 6.21 -16.04
CA GLY A 154 -25.01 6.27 -15.07
C GLY A 154 -24.55 6.16 -13.61
N VAL A 155 -25.48 6.37 -12.70
CA VAL A 155 -25.26 6.43 -11.25
C VAL A 155 -24.69 5.12 -10.68
N ALA A 156 -25.13 3.99 -11.21
CA ALA A 156 -24.65 2.66 -10.77
C ALA A 156 -23.16 2.50 -11.01
N LYS A 157 -22.67 2.93 -12.16
CA LYS A 157 -21.25 2.81 -12.50
C LYS A 157 -20.38 3.80 -11.75
N LEU A 158 -20.86 5.01 -11.50
CA LEU A 158 -20.19 5.96 -10.60
C LEU A 158 -20.03 5.35 -9.21
N TYR A 159 -21.06 4.66 -8.71
CA TYR A 159 -20.99 3.96 -7.44
C TYR A 159 -19.98 2.81 -7.48
N GLU A 160 -20.04 1.96 -8.48
CA GLU A 160 -19.21 0.76 -8.58
C GLU A 160 -17.75 1.07 -8.91
N ASP A 161 -17.47 1.90 -9.90
CA ASP A 161 -16.11 2.17 -10.37
C ASP A 161 -15.35 3.13 -9.44
N LEU A 162 -16.00 4.18 -8.93
CA LEU A 162 -15.33 5.14 -8.06
C LEU A 162 -15.43 4.77 -6.59
N TYR A 163 -16.64 4.55 -6.09
CA TYR A 163 -16.80 4.34 -4.66
C TYR A 163 -16.38 2.95 -4.21
N CYS A 164 -16.81 1.90 -4.91
CA CYS A 164 -16.40 0.53 -4.57
C CYS A 164 -14.95 0.26 -4.97
N GLY A 165 -14.47 0.83 -6.07
CA GLY A 165 -13.07 0.75 -6.49
C GLY A 165 -12.10 1.35 -5.47
N ARG A 166 -12.53 2.40 -4.74
CA ARG A 166 -11.78 3.01 -3.64
C ARG A 166 -11.46 2.00 -2.53
N ALA A 167 -12.42 1.17 -2.14
CA ALA A 167 -12.27 0.23 -1.02
C ALA A 167 -11.17 -0.80 -1.29
N ALA A 168 -11.06 -1.31 -2.52
CA ALA A 168 -10.09 -2.32 -2.89
C ALA A 168 -8.64 -1.79 -2.91
N ASP A 169 -8.43 -0.53 -3.28
CA ASP A 169 -7.12 0.03 -3.53
C ASP A 169 -6.67 1.03 -2.47
N CYS A 170 -7.53 1.97 -2.10
CA CYS A 170 -7.17 3.03 -1.16
C CYS A 170 -7.22 2.55 0.29
N GLU A 171 -8.29 1.86 0.67
CA GLU A 171 -8.48 1.41 2.06
C GLU A 171 -7.48 0.31 2.44
N LEU A 172 -7.21 -0.64 1.52
CA LEU A 172 -6.20 -1.67 1.75
C LEU A 172 -4.78 -1.08 1.80
N ASN A 173 -4.47 -0.11 0.94
CA ASN A 173 -3.18 0.57 1.00
C ASN A 173 -3.02 1.38 2.28
N THR A 174 -4.09 2.02 2.74
CA THR A 174 -4.12 2.75 4.00
C THR A 174 -3.97 1.80 5.19
N ALA A 175 -4.59 0.63 5.15
CA ALA A 175 -4.43 -0.39 6.18
C ALA A 175 -2.98 -0.90 6.20
N GLU A 176 -2.42 -1.33 5.07
CA GLU A 176 -1.01 -1.76 4.97
C GLU A 176 -0.04 -0.67 5.44
N PHE A 177 -0.30 0.60 5.09
CA PHE A 177 0.50 1.73 5.54
C PHE A 177 0.46 1.89 7.07
N LYS A 178 -0.72 1.82 7.67
CA LYS A 178 -0.89 2.02 9.11
C LYS A 178 -0.39 0.84 9.94
N THR A 179 -0.70 -0.40 9.51
CA THR A 179 -0.41 -1.61 10.29
C THR A 179 0.96 -2.19 9.97
N ASP A 180 1.25 -2.37 8.67
CA ASP A 180 2.46 -3.08 8.26
C ASP A 180 3.67 -2.15 8.08
N CYS A 181 3.44 -0.87 7.81
CA CYS A 181 4.51 0.11 7.59
C CYS A 181 4.59 1.18 8.69
N PHE A 182 3.85 0.98 9.80
CA PHE A 182 3.88 1.82 11.00
C PHE A 182 3.54 3.31 10.77
N GLY A 183 2.90 3.63 9.64
CA GLY A 183 2.60 5.01 9.25
C GLY A 183 1.54 5.71 10.10
N GLY A 184 0.86 5.00 10.99
CA GLY A 184 -0.09 5.54 11.95
C GLY A 184 0.54 6.04 13.26
N ARG A 185 1.82 5.80 13.48
CA ARG A 185 2.50 6.17 14.73
C ARG A 185 3.00 7.62 14.72
N ALA A 186 2.37 8.45 15.54
CA ALA A 186 2.76 9.83 15.82
C ALA A 186 3.11 9.95 17.31
N SER A 187 4.19 9.32 17.75
CA SER A 187 4.57 9.23 19.17
C SER A 187 5.47 10.36 19.65
N SER A 188 5.88 11.28 18.78
CA SER A 188 6.69 12.44 19.15
C SER A 188 5.82 13.67 19.39
N THR A 189 6.23 14.53 20.28
CA THR A 189 5.64 15.88 20.45
C THR A 189 6.05 16.84 19.33
N ARG A 190 7.09 16.49 18.54
CA ARG A 190 7.61 17.33 17.46
C ARG A 190 6.95 16.97 16.13
N PHE A 191 6.37 17.99 15.48
CA PHE A 191 5.72 17.83 14.18
C PHE A 191 6.67 17.24 13.11
N CYS A 192 7.89 17.78 13.02
CA CYS A 192 8.85 17.33 12.02
C CYS A 192 9.27 15.86 12.20
N THR A 193 9.45 15.40 13.44
CA THR A 193 9.76 14.00 13.73
C THR A 193 8.61 13.06 13.31
N ASN A 194 7.37 13.44 13.60
CA ASN A 194 6.21 12.65 13.16
C ASN A 194 6.05 12.67 11.63
N GLY A 195 6.26 13.82 11.00
CA GLY A 195 6.27 13.95 9.54
C GLY A 195 7.34 13.06 8.88
N TYR A 196 8.52 13.03 9.45
CA TYR A 196 9.60 12.13 9.00
C TYR A 196 9.21 10.66 9.10
N ARG A 197 8.65 10.22 10.23
CA ARG A 197 8.18 8.83 10.44
C ARG A 197 7.07 8.46 9.47
N MET A 198 6.18 9.37 9.17
CA MET A 198 5.14 9.17 8.15
C MET A 198 5.75 8.97 6.76
N ILE A 199 6.72 9.80 6.34
CA ILE A 199 7.41 9.63 5.06
C ILE A 199 8.18 8.31 5.04
N LEU A 200 8.83 7.95 6.14
CA LEU A 200 9.52 6.66 6.29
C LEU A 200 8.57 5.48 6.04
N GLY A 201 7.38 5.49 6.66
CA GLY A 201 6.35 4.47 6.42
C GLY A 201 5.89 4.43 4.96
N MET A 202 5.73 5.59 4.31
CA MET A 202 5.35 5.65 2.88
C MET A 202 6.44 5.09 1.96
N VAL A 203 7.71 5.38 2.23
CA VAL A 203 8.85 4.81 1.48
C VAL A 203 8.90 3.30 1.67
N THR A 204 8.74 2.83 2.91
CA THR A 204 8.68 1.39 3.23
C THR A 204 7.54 0.69 2.48
N LEU A 205 6.35 1.27 2.46
CA LEU A 205 5.21 0.75 1.69
C LEU A 205 5.53 0.65 0.21
N LEU A 206 6.15 1.69 -0.37
CA LEU A 206 6.53 1.70 -1.78
C LEU A 206 7.51 0.57 -2.10
N VAL A 207 8.55 0.39 -1.29
CA VAL A 207 9.56 -0.66 -1.48
C VAL A 207 8.93 -2.05 -1.34
N LEU A 208 8.10 -2.28 -0.32
CA LEU A 208 7.42 -3.57 -0.13
C LEU A 208 6.43 -3.88 -1.25
N LYS A 209 5.77 -2.87 -1.80
CA LYS A 209 4.90 -3.05 -2.98
C LYS A 209 5.69 -3.38 -4.24
N LEU A 210 6.85 -2.75 -4.43
CA LEU A 210 7.76 -3.10 -5.51
C LEU A 210 8.26 -4.53 -5.36
N ALA A 211 8.74 -4.90 -4.18
CA ALA A 211 9.19 -6.27 -3.89
C ALA A 211 8.07 -7.29 -4.17
N ARG A 212 6.85 -7.02 -3.70
CA ARG A 212 5.68 -7.85 -3.96
C ARG A 212 5.37 -7.96 -5.46
N HIS A 213 5.46 -6.87 -6.20
CA HIS A 213 5.25 -6.85 -7.64
C HIS A 213 6.27 -7.72 -8.38
N TYR A 214 7.54 -7.60 -8.04
CA TYR A 214 8.61 -8.39 -8.66
C TYR A 214 8.53 -9.88 -8.27
N LEU A 215 8.33 -10.19 -7.01
CA LEU A 215 8.33 -11.57 -6.53
C LEU A 215 7.08 -12.35 -6.99
N PHE A 216 5.92 -11.74 -6.88
CA PHE A 216 4.65 -12.43 -7.13
C PHE A 216 4.00 -12.04 -8.47
N GLY A 217 4.46 -10.96 -9.14
CA GLY A 217 4.02 -10.57 -10.47
C GLY A 217 4.49 -11.55 -11.54
N VAL A 218 5.71 -12.07 -11.40
CA VAL A 218 6.31 -13.04 -12.33
C VAL A 218 5.59 -14.40 -12.26
N VAL A 219 5.06 -14.77 -11.09
CA VAL A 219 4.33 -16.05 -10.92
C VAL A 219 2.90 -15.98 -11.47
N LYS A 220 2.36 -14.78 -11.71
CA LYS A 220 0.97 -14.59 -12.16
C LYS A 220 0.69 -14.93 -13.61
N GLU A 221 1.69 -14.96 -14.49
CA GLU A 221 1.47 -15.28 -15.89
C GLU A 221 0.92 -16.70 -16.11
N ASN A 222 1.07 -17.59 -15.13
CA ASN A 222 0.66 -18.99 -15.19
C ASN A 222 -0.50 -19.39 -14.28
N SER A 223 -1.11 -18.50 -13.48
CA SER A 223 -2.19 -18.87 -12.55
C SER A 223 -3.47 -18.07 -12.75
N LYS A 224 -4.59 -18.79 -12.86
CA LYS A 224 -5.94 -18.23 -13.06
C LYS A 224 -6.51 -17.52 -11.81
N LYS A 225 -5.86 -17.58 -10.66
CA LYS A 225 -6.28 -16.91 -9.41
C LYS A 225 -5.12 -16.12 -8.81
N ALA A 226 -5.10 -14.83 -9.06
CA ALA A 226 -4.18 -13.92 -8.42
C ALA A 226 -4.58 -13.71 -6.94
N VAL A 227 -4.01 -14.48 -6.04
CA VAL A 227 -4.14 -14.22 -4.60
C VAL A 227 -3.24 -13.02 -4.24
N ARG A 228 -3.83 -11.98 -3.67
CA ARG A 228 -3.06 -10.84 -3.15
C ARG A 228 -2.28 -11.30 -1.92
N VAL A 229 -0.95 -11.28 -2.02
CA VAL A 229 -0.07 -11.54 -0.88
C VAL A 229 -0.02 -10.30 0.00
N SER A 230 -0.36 -10.40 1.28
CA SER A 230 -0.23 -9.30 2.24
C SER A 230 1.25 -8.99 2.53
N ILE A 231 1.54 -7.78 3.02
CA ILE A 231 2.90 -7.40 3.43
C ILE A 231 3.39 -8.30 4.57
N ALA A 232 2.53 -8.62 5.53
CA ALA A 232 2.86 -9.54 6.61
C ALA A 232 3.30 -10.92 6.08
N ARG A 233 2.58 -11.46 5.10
CA ARG A 233 2.96 -12.72 4.46
C ARG A 233 4.26 -12.59 3.65
N LEU A 234 4.47 -11.48 2.95
CA LEU A 234 5.72 -11.21 2.24
C LEU A 234 6.92 -11.21 3.21
N ARG A 235 6.78 -10.55 4.38
CA ARG A 235 7.83 -10.59 5.41
C ARG A 235 8.10 -12.00 5.89
N ALA A 236 7.08 -12.71 6.33
CA ALA A 236 7.22 -14.04 6.90
C ALA A 236 7.77 -15.08 5.90
N SER A 237 7.46 -14.94 4.60
CA SER A 237 7.85 -15.93 3.60
C SER A 237 9.15 -15.63 2.86
N VAL A 238 9.61 -14.37 2.87
CA VAL A 238 10.75 -13.95 2.04
C VAL A 238 11.78 -13.12 2.81
N ILE A 239 11.34 -12.19 3.66
CA ILE A 239 12.26 -11.21 4.29
C ILE A 239 12.82 -11.74 5.60
N LEU A 240 11.95 -12.27 6.46
CA LEU A 240 12.31 -12.79 7.80
C LEU A 240 12.62 -14.30 7.76
N VAL A 241 13.40 -14.72 6.80
CA VAL A 241 13.81 -16.12 6.66
C VAL A 241 15.22 -16.28 7.17
N THR A 242 15.41 -17.21 8.09
CA THR A 242 16.73 -17.56 8.60
C THR A 242 17.60 -18.06 7.46
N ALA A 243 18.80 -17.52 7.31
CA ALA A 243 19.77 -17.93 6.31
C ALA A 243 21.15 -18.06 6.92
N LYS A 244 21.97 -18.95 6.35
CA LYS A 244 23.39 -18.98 6.66
C LYS A 244 24.10 -17.99 5.75
N TRP A 245 24.80 -17.07 6.38
CA TRP A 245 25.61 -16.06 5.71
C TRP A 245 27.06 -16.53 5.63
N GLY A 246 27.68 -16.36 4.49
CA GLY A 246 29.10 -16.58 4.29
C GLY A 246 29.64 -15.55 3.31
N SER A 247 30.71 -14.88 3.65
CA SER A 247 31.39 -13.94 2.77
C SER A 247 32.83 -14.33 2.54
N THR A 248 33.30 -14.14 1.31
CA THR A 248 34.69 -14.16 0.91
C THR A 248 35.04 -12.82 0.30
N ILE A 249 36.31 -12.57 -0.02
CA ILE A 249 36.79 -11.32 -0.61
C ILE A 249 35.95 -10.94 -1.87
N ASN A 250 35.52 -11.92 -2.65
CA ASN A 250 34.86 -11.69 -3.94
C ASN A 250 33.43 -12.23 -4.02
N THR A 251 32.93 -12.94 -3.01
CA THR A 251 31.61 -13.58 -3.07
C THR A 251 30.88 -13.50 -1.74
N VAL A 252 29.58 -13.24 -1.84
CA VAL A 252 28.64 -13.39 -0.74
C VAL A 252 27.78 -14.61 -1.03
N ARG A 253 27.75 -15.57 -0.11
CA ARG A 253 26.93 -16.77 -0.21
C ARG A 253 25.83 -16.72 0.83
N LEU A 254 24.60 -16.78 0.38
CA LEU A 254 23.41 -16.89 1.21
C LEU A 254 22.85 -18.31 1.05
N THR A 255 22.86 -19.10 2.10
CA THR A 255 22.26 -20.43 2.09
C THR A 255 20.91 -20.38 2.78
N LEU A 256 19.85 -20.59 2.01
CA LEU A 256 18.48 -20.60 2.48
C LEU A 256 18.07 -22.02 2.92
N PRO A 257 17.08 -22.16 3.84
CA PRO A 257 16.52 -23.45 4.19
C PRO A 257 15.96 -24.19 2.97
N SER A 258 16.10 -25.51 2.93
CA SER A 258 15.57 -26.35 1.84
C SER A 258 14.04 -26.25 1.69
N VAL A 259 13.34 -25.98 2.79
CA VAL A 259 11.90 -25.73 2.81
C VAL A 259 11.66 -24.28 3.23
N MET A 260 11.55 -23.40 2.24
CA MET A 260 11.28 -21.98 2.44
C MET A 260 9.96 -21.61 1.75
N PRO A 261 8.99 -20.96 2.44
CA PRO A 261 7.71 -20.63 1.83
C PRO A 261 7.78 -19.75 0.57
N GLY A 262 8.84 -18.94 0.43
CA GLY A 262 9.07 -18.04 -0.71
C GLY A 262 10.14 -18.54 -1.70
N ALA A 263 10.61 -19.80 -1.60
CA ALA A 263 11.71 -20.32 -2.42
C ALA A 263 11.42 -20.22 -3.92
N ARG A 264 10.20 -20.56 -4.34
CA ARG A 264 9.76 -20.51 -5.74
C ARG A 264 9.82 -19.10 -6.31
N GLU A 265 9.33 -18.13 -5.56
CA GLU A 265 9.30 -16.72 -5.93
C GLU A 265 10.71 -16.14 -6.05
N LEU A 266 11.58 -16.45 -5.10
CA LEU A 266 12.99 -16.04 -5.13
C LEU A 266 13.75 -16.73 -6.25
N GLY A 267 13.56 -18.05 -6.43
CA GLY A 267 14.16 -18.79 -7.54
C GLY A 267 13.79 -18.21 -8.90
N ALA A 268 12.52 -17.88 -9.11
CA ALA A 268 12.06 -17.26 -10.34
C ALA A 268 12.64 -15.85 -10.54
N LEU A 269 12.76 -15.04 -9.46
CA LEU A 269 13.30 -13.70 -9.53
C LEU A 269 14.79 -13.69 -9.89
N PHE A 270 15.56 -14.54 -9.25
CA PHE A 270 17.02 -14.61 -9.43
C PHE A 270 17.45 -15.62 -10.48
N LYS A 271 16.52 -16.33 -11.14
CA LYS A 271 16.78 -17.42 -12.07
C LYS A 271 17.68 -18.52 -11.48
N ILE A 272 17.51 -18.76 -10.17
CA ILE A 272 18.25 -19.79 -9.44
C ILE A 272 17.45 -21.09 -9.53
N PRO A 273 18.09 -22.23 -9.88
CA PRO A 273 17.42 -23.52 -9.83
C PRO A 273 17.05 -23.84 -8.36
N ILE A 274 15.78 -24.21 -8.16
CA ILE A 274 15.31 -24.73 -6.88
C ILE A 274 15.60 -26.22 -6.90
N LEU A 275 16.55 -26.66 -6.07
CA LEU A 275 16.89 -28.08 -5.89
C LEU A 275 15.83 -28.80 -5.05
#